data_a0cf1067e5d0d17383344504710fc1c2
#
_entry.id   a0cf1067e5d0d17383344504710fc1c2
#
_cell.length_a   1.000
_cell.length_b   1.000
_cell.length_c   1.000
_cell.angle_alpha   90.00
_cell.angle_beta   90.00
_cell.angle_gamma   90.00
#
_symmetry.space_group_name_H-M   'P 1'
#
loop_
_entity.id
_entity.type
_entity.pdbx_description
1 polymer ?
#
loop_
_entity_poly.entity_id
_entity_poly.type
_entity_poly.pdbx_seq_one_letter_code
_entity_poly.pdbx_strand_id
1 'polypeptide(L)'
;MEGFQKIVLITAIIILIITLVVIGVTLSKGSSVDWPPMVPQCPDYWILDGSGNNSKCVNVKDLGTCESDGSNKHQTMNFNSAQFTGSQGTCNKYNWATRCNVTWDGITYGVSNPCQQ
;
A
#
# COMPACT_ATOMS: atom_id res chain seq x y z
N MET A 1 -14.70 20.17 49.97
CA MET A 1 -14.21 20.46 48.59
C MET A 1 -12.90 19.77 48.26
N GLU A 2 -11.98 19.71 49.18
CA GLU A 2 -10.70 19.01 48.91
C GLU A 2 -10.90 17.53 48.57
N GLY A 3 -11.86 16.86 49.26
CA GLY A 3 -12.12 15.47 48.99
C GLY A 3 -12.68 15.22 47.59
N PHE A 4 -13.52 16.14 47.12
CA PHE A 4 -14.12 16.03 45.79
C PHE A 4 -13.04 16.21 44.68
N GLN A 5 -12.20 17.20 44.83
CA GLN A 5 -11.11 17.45 43.89
C GLN A 5 -10.13 16.27 43.85
N LYS A 6 -9.84 15.70 45.01
CA LYS A 6 -8.97 14.55 45.10
C LYS A 6 -9.55 13.34 44.39
N ILE A 7 -10.86 13.09 44.55
CA ILE A 7 -11.55 11.98 43.91
C ILE A 7 -11.54 12.18 42.40
N VAL A 8 -11.83 13.38 41.91
CA VAL A 8 -11.83 13.69 40.48
C VAL A 8 -10.44 13.49 39.89
N LEU A 9 -9.41 13.97 40.59
CA LEU A 9 -8.03 13.84 40.12
C LEU A 9 -7.61 12.37 40.04
N ILE A 10 -7.92 11.58 41.07
CA ILE A 10 -7.57 10.15 41.06
C ILE A 10 -8.29 9.42 39.95
N THR A 11 -9.59 9.70 39.78
CA THR A 11 -10.39 9.08 38.73
C THR A 11 -9.82 9.43 37.34
N ALA A 12 -9.46 10.69 37.13
CA ALA A 12 -8.89 11.14 35.86
C ALA A 12 -7.57 10.43 35.56
N ILE A 13 -6.71 10.27 36.55
CA ILE A 13 -5.43 9.58 36.39
C ILE A 13 -5.64 8.11 36.04
N ILE A 14 -6.58 7.44 36.71
CA ILE A 14 -6.87 6.04 36.44
C ILE A 14 -7.38 5.85 35.01
N ILE A 15 -8.29 6.72 34.55
CA ILE A 15 -8.83 6.66 33.19
C ILE A 15 -7.70 6.90 32.17
N LEU A 16 -6.82 7.87 32.45
CA LEU A 16 -5.71 8.16 31.55
C LEU A 16 -4.77 6.95 31.41
N ILE A 17 -4.43 6.32 32.54
CA ILE A 17 -3.54 5.17 32.52
C ILE A 17 -4.16 4.01 31.73
N ILE A 18 -5.45 3.73 31.98
CA ILE A 18 -6.16 2.65 31.26
C ILE A 18 -6.17 2.95 29.75
N THR A 19 -6.47 4.19 29.38
CA THR A 19 -6.50 4.59 27.97
C THR A 19 -5.14 4.43 27.30
N LEU A 20 -4.07 4.84 27.95
CA LEU A 20 -2.72 4.71 27.40
C LEU A 20 -2.30 3.25 27.26
N VAL A 21 -2.67 2.40 28.21
CA VAL A 21 -2.37 0.97 28.13
C VAL A 21 -3.11 0.33 26.96
N VAL A 22 -4.41 0.65 26.78
CA VAL A 22 -5.20 0.12 25.67
C VAL A 22 -4.61 0.54 24.32
N ILE A 23 -4.26 1.83 24.18
CA ILE A 23 -3.66 2.35 22.95
C ILE A 23 -2.31 1.66 22.68
N GLY A 24 -1.47 1.53 23.70
CA GLY A 24 -0.17 0.90 23.56
C GLY A 24 -0.25 -0.56 23.13
N VAL A 25 -1.18 -1.32 23.73
CA VAL A 25 -1.38 -2.72 23.36
C VAL A 25 -1.89 -2.83 21.93
N THR A 26 -2.82 -1.96 21.55
CA THR A 26 -3.38 -1.96 20.19
C THR A 26 -2.31 -1.65 19.15
N LEU A 27 -1.47 -0.64 19.39
CA LEU A 27 -0.40 -0.29 18.48
C LEU A 27 0.67 -1.38 18.42
N SER A 28 0.96 -2.02 19.55
CA SER A 28 1.93 -3.10 19.59
C SER A 28 1.48 -4.28 18.74
N LYS A 29 0.20 -4.63 18.80
CA LYS A 29 -0.34 -5.70 17.95
C LYS A 29 -0.35 -5.30 16.48
N GLY A 30 -0.57 -4.03 16.19
CA GLY A 30 -0.56 -3.52 14.82
C GLY A 30 0.82 -3.56 14.18
N SER A 31 1.89 -3.60 14.99
CA SER A 31 3.26 -3.59 14.46
C SER A 31 3.65 -4.88 13.76
N SER A 32 2.84 -5.93 13.85
CA SER A 32 3.09 -7.20 13.15
C SER A 32 2.70 -7.15 11.67
N VAL A 33 2.05 -6.08 11.24
CA VAL A 33 1.62 -5.92 9.85
C VAL A 33 2.75 -5.25 9.06
N ASP A 34 3.17 -5.88 7.95
CA ASP A 34 4.19 -5.33 7.08
C ASP A 34 3.68 -4.06 6.40
N TRP A 35 4.57 -3.12 6.22
CA TRP A 35 4.24 -1.87 5.53
C TRP A 35 4.80 -1.89 4.12
N PRO A 36 4.04 -1.50 3.09
CA PRO A 36 2.63 -1.10 3.20
C PRO A 36 1.73 -2.33 3.41
N PRO A 37 0.62 -2.19 4.16
CA PRO A 37 -0.26 -3.34 4.40
C PRO A 37 -0.96 -3.84 3.15
N MET A 38 -1.05 -3.00 2.15
CA MET A 38 -1.67 -3.36 0.87
C MET A 38 -0.96 -2.64 -0.25
N VAL A 39 -0.52 -3.41 -1.26
CA VAL A 39 0.07 -2.85 -2.47
C VAL A 39 -1.06 -2.64 -3.47
N PRO A 40 -1.18 -1.43 -4.08
CA PRO A 40 -2.19 -1.20 -5.10
C PRO A 40 -2.03 -2.17 -6.27
N GLN A 41 -3.15 -2.56 -6.88
CA GLN A 41 -3.12 -3.47 -8.03
C GLN A 41 -2.55 -2.81 -9.27
N CYS A 42 -2.59 -1.49 -9.35
CA CYS A 42 -2.11 -0.73 -10.48
C CYS A 42 -1.01 0.25 -10.04
N PRO A 43 -0.09 0.62 -10.94
CA PRO A 43 0.87 1.69 -10.66
C PRO A 43 0.17 3.00 -10.31
N ASP A 44 0.94 3.95 -9.77
CA ASP A 44 0.40 5.24 -9.34
C ASP A 44 -0.26 5.96 -10.52
N TYR A 45 -1.44 6.51 -10.29
CA TYR A 45 -2.25 7.26 -11.26
C TYR A 45 -2.82 6.44 -12.40
N TRP A 46 -2.61 5.12 -12.43
CA TRP A 46 -3.30 4.24 -13.35
C TRP A 46 -4.66 3.87 -12.77
N ILE A 47 -5.61 3.55 -13.63
CA ILE A 47 -6.97 3.20 -13.23
C ILE A 47 -7.19 1.70 -13.45
N LEU A 48 -7.84 1.05 -12.49
CA LEU A 48 -8.22 -0.35 -12.61
C LEU A 48 -9.51 -0.46 -13.43
N ASP A 49 -9.46 -1.21 -14.52
CA ASP A 49 -10.61 -1.47 -15.38
C ASP A 49 -10.94 -2.95 -15.31
N GLY A 50 -12.19 -3.27 -15.01
CA GLY A 50 -12.64 -4.64 -14.90
C GLY A 50 -12.58 -5.13 -13.45
N SER A 51 -12.85 -6.42 -13.27
CA SER A 51 -12.88 -7.04 -11.95
C SER A 51 -12.31 -8.46 -12.01
N GLY A 52 -11.85 -8.95 -10.86
CA GLY A 52 -11.32 -10.29 -10.75
C GLY A 52 -10.05 -10.51 -11.58
N ASN A 53 -9.93 -11.69 -12.16
CA ASN A 53 -8.74 -12.06 -12.92
C ASN A 53 -8.66 -11.39 -14.28
N ASN A 54 -9.74 -10.77 -14.73
CA ASN A 54 -9.80 -10.07 -16.01
C ASN A 54 -9.56 -8.58 -15.88
N SER A 55 -9.25 -8.10 -14.68
CA SER A 55 -9.01 -6.66 -14.48
C SER A 55 -7.69 -6.25 -15.13
N LYS A 56 -7.68 -5.04 -15.68
CA LYS A 56 -6.50 -4.48 -16.32
C LYS A 56 -6.24 -3.09 -15.76
N CYS A 57 -4.97 -2.70 -15.77
CA CYS A 57 -4.57 -1.37 -15.36
C CYS A 57 -4.41 -0.50 -16.59
N VAL A 58 -5.01 0.69 -16.59
CA VAL A 58 -5.02 1.60 -17.73
C VAL A 58 -4.24 2.85 -17.37
N ASN A 59 -3.26 3.20 -18.19
CA ASN A 59 -2.42 4.38 -18.02
C ASN A 59 -3.11 5.61 -18.59
N VAL A 60 -4.13 6.09 -17.90
CA VAL A 60 -4.98 7.19 -18.41
C VAL A 60 -4.25 8.51 -18.52
N LYS A 61 -3.10 8.66 -17.86
CA LYS A 61 -2.31 9.89 -17.90
C LYS A 61 -1.06 9.74 -18.76
N ASP A 62 -0.90 8.62 -19.44
CA ASP A 62 0.23 8.34 -20.33
C ASP A 62 1.57 8.58 -19.67
N LEU A 63 1.70 8.06 -18.45
CA LEU A 63 2.92 8.20 -17.66
C LEU A 63 3.99 7.20 -18.10
N GLY A 64 5.25 7.57 -17.83
CA GLY A 64 6.37 6.68 -18.12
C GLY A 64 6.81 6.75 -19.59
N THR A 65 7.66 5.79 -19.98
CA THR A 65 8.30 5.78 -21.29
C THR A 65 7.87 4.64 -22.20
N CYS A 66 7.08 3.67 -21.67
CA CYS A 66 6.55 2.59 -22.49
C CYS A 66 5.39 3.07 -23.33
N GLU A 67 5.35 2.59 -24.58
CA GLU A 67 4.32 3.00 -25.51
C GLU A 67 3.03 2.23 -25.29
N SER A 68 1.91 2.83 -25.73
CA SER A 68 0.61 2.18 -25.69
C SER A 68 0.54 1.07 -26.75
N ASP A 69 -0.38 0.13 -26.53
CA ASP A 69 -0.54 -1.04 -27.40
C ASP A 69 -1.24 -0.73 -28.71
N GLY A 70 -1.44 0.52 -29.04
CA GLY A 70 -2.06 0.91 -30.28
C GLY A 70 -2.12 2.41 -30.43
N SER A 71 -2.36 2.87 -31.65
CA SER A 71 -2.41 4.30 -31.90
C SER A 71 -3.58 4.92 -31.15
N ASN A 72 -3.28 5.97 -30.39
CA ASN A 72 -4.26 6.81 -29.69
C ASN A 72 -4.97 6.10 -28.50
N LYS A 73 -4.45 4.99 -28.02
CA LYS A 73 -5.00 4.34 -26.83
C LYS A 73 -3.98 4.39 -25.70
N HIS A 74 -4.50 4.48 -24.48
CA HIS A 74 -3.65 4.39 -23.31
C HIS A 74 -3.10 2.99 -23.16
N GLN A 75 -1.89 2.88 -22.61
CA GLN A 75 -1.29 1.59 -22.34
C GLN A 75 -2.14 0.83 -21.32
N THR A 76 -2.35 -0.47 -21.56
CA THR A 76 -3.04 -1.34 -20.63
C THR A 76 -2.16 -2.50 -20.26
N MET A 77 -2.22 -2.92 -18.98
CA MET A 77 -1.42 -4.04 -18.48
C MET A 77 -2.28 -4.90 -17.58
N ASN A 78 -2.16 -6.23 -17.76
CA ASN A 78 -2.81 -7.19 -16.88
C ASN A 78 -1.78 -7.72 -15.89
N PHE A 79 -1.77 -7.19 -14.67
CA PHE A 79 -0.84 -7.63 -13.63
C PHE A 79 -1.33 -8.87 -12.88
N ASN A 80 -2.43 -9.46 -13.32
CA ASN A 80 -2.89 -10.74 -12.82
C ASN A 80 -2.38 -11.92 -13.66
N SER A 81 -1.58 -11.65 -14.69
CA SER A 81 -0.98 -12.70 -15.49
C SER A 81 0.10 -13.44 -14.69
N ALA A 82 0.47 -14.64 -15.16
CA ALA A 82 1.36 -15.52 -14.41
C ALA A 82 2.73 -14.88 -14.11
N GLN A 83 3.21 -14.02 -14.98
CA GLN A 83 4.52 -13.39 -14.80
C GLN A 83 4.53 -12.36 -13.65
N PHE A 84 3.35 -11.83 -13.29
CA PHE A 84 3.23 -10.83 -12.22
C PHE A 84 2.60 -11.40 -10.94
N THR A 85 2.33 -12.68 -10.90
CA THR A 85 1.84 -13.40 -9.73
C THR A 85 2.86 -14.47 -9.34
N GLY A 86 2.73 -15.04 -8.17
CA GLY A 86 3.67 -16.04 -7.71
C GLY A 86 4.87 -15.43 -6.99
N SER A 87 5.90 -16.23 -6.76
CA SER A 87 7.05 -15.85 -5.91
C SER A 87 7.89 -14.73 -6.51
N GLN A 88 7.97 -14.64 -7.83
CA GLN A 88 8.76 -13.61 -8.52
C GLN A 88 7.87 -12.48 -9.05
N GLY A 89 6.59 -12.50 -8.73
CA GLY A 89 5.63 -11.52 -9.27
C GLY A 89 5.98 -10.09 -8.91
N THR A 90 6.31 -9.82 -7.65
CA THR A 90 6.67 -8.48 -7.20
C THR A 90 7.94 -7.98 -7.86
N CYS A 91 8.96 -8.83 -7.99
CA CYS A 91 10.19 -8.48 -8.68
C CYS A 91 9.93 -8.18 -10.16
N ASN A 92 9.07 -8.96 -10.81
CA ASN A 92 8.72 -8.74 -12.21
C ASN A 92 7.98 -7.41 -12.39
N LYS A 93 7.09 -7.06 -11.45
CA LYS A 93 6.43 -5.74 -11.45
C LYS A 93 7.45 -4.62 -11.29
N TYR A 94 8.40 -4.79 -10.39
CA TYR A 94 9.46 -3.81 -10.17
C TYR A 94 10.28 -3.60 -11.44
N ASN A 95 10.70 -4.68 -12.07
CA ASN A 95 11.49 -4.61 -13.30
C ASN A 95 10.72 -3.94 -14.43
N TRP A 96 9.44 -4.27 -14.58
CA TRP A 96 8.61 -3.63 -15.59
C TRP A 96 8.47 -2.13 -15.32
N ALA A 97 8.19 -1.76 -14.07
CA ALA A 97 7.97 -0.36 -13.70
C ALA A 97 9.24 0.48 -13.89
N THR A 98 10.40 -0.04 -13.51
CA THR A 98 11.65 0.69 -13.69
C THR A 98 12.02 0.81 -15.16
N ARG A 99 11.76 -0.23 -15.95
CA ARG A 99 12.01 -0.18 -17.40
C ARG A 99 11.10 0.84 -18.09
N CYS A 100 9.86 0.92 -17.68
CA CYS A 100 8.89 1.86 -18.25
C CYS A 100 8.91 3.22 -17.58
N ASN A 101 9.79 3.42 -16.59
CA ASN A 101 9.90 4.67 -15.85
C ASN A 101 8.57 5.08 -15.19
N VAL A 102 7.90 4.11 -14.62
CA VAL A 102 6.62 4.26 -13.94
C VAL A 102 6.84 4.12 -12.44
N THR A 103 6.19 4.98 -11.65
CA THR A 103 6.24 4.88 -10.19
C THR A 103 5.11 3.99 -9.70
N TRP A 104 5.37 3.21 -8.67
CA TRP A 104 4.40 2.29 -8.10
C TRP A 104 4.65 2.17 -6.60
N ASP A 105 3.72 2.72 -5.82
CA ASP A 105 3.80 2.69 -4.36
C ASP A 105 3.82 1.25 -3.86
N GLY A 106 4.79 0.93 -3.03
CA GLY A 106 4.96 -0.42 -2.51
C GLY A 106 5.72 -1.36 -3.43
N ILE A 107 6.13 -0.92 -4.62
CA ILE A 107 6.91 -1.69 -5.57
C ILE A 107 8.23 -0.96 -5.88
N THR A 108 8.14 0.27 -6.42
CA THR A 108 9.34 1.03 -6.80
C THR A 108 9.84 1.94 -5.69
N TYR A 109 8.97 2.28 -4.74
CA TYR A 109 9.35 3.08 -3.58
C TYR A 109 8.49 2.68 -2.37
N GLY A 110 8.88 3.13 -1.19
CA GLY A 110 8.18 2.81 0.05
C GLY A 110 8.56 1.47 0.66
N VAL A 111 9.29 0.63 -0.07
CA VAL A 111 9.78 -0.67 0.38
C VAL A 111 11.19 -0.90 -0.17
N SER A 112 11.89 -1.87 0.39
CA SER A 112 13.17 -2.29 -0.17
C SER A 112 12.96 -2.96 -1.53
N ASN A 113 14.04 -3.02 -2.33
CA ASN A 113 13.96 -3.60 -3.68
C ASN A 113 13.47 -5.05 -3.61
N PRO A 114 12.30 -5.36 -4.21
CA PRO A 114 11.75 -6.72 -4.14
C PRO A 114 12.59 -7.77 -4.87
N CYS A 115 13.49 -7.35 -5.73
CA CYS A 115 14.39 -8.27 -6.46
C CYS A 115 15.65 -8.63 -5.67
N GLN A 116 15.87 -7.98 -4.54
CA GLN A 116 17.06 -8.20 -3.71
C GLN A 116 16.76 -9.00 -2.44
N GLN A 117 15.60 -9.56 -2.32
CA GLN A 117 15.23 -10.39 -1.18
C GLN A 117 15.66 -11.83 -1.36
#